data_4f9ca2b131e61683ad23e498ac1966ce
#
_entry.id   4f9ca2b131e61683ad23e498ac1966ce
#
_cell.length_a   1.000
_cell.length_b   1.000
_cell.length_c   1.000
_cell.angle_alpha   90.00
_cell.angle_beta   90.00
_cell.angle_gamma   90.00
#
_symmetry.space_group_name_H-M   'P 1'
#
loop_
_entity.id
_entity.type
_entity.pdbx_description
1 polymer ?
#
loop_
_entity_poly.entity_id
_entity_poly.type
_entity_poly.pdbx_seq_one_letter_code
_entity_poly.pdbx_strand_id
1 'polypeptide(L)'
;FSMDYPEERKQYIDGIACQYLCHIEKAEKPGNVFSAHFHYYIEMLYALSGHFRIYLNGIYHEFAAGDFVLINSREVHQIDALSSAGGSYIVVRFLPELIYDGMTQSHFELKYLLPFITENSIYEKVISSSILNAKHSAIPGLMNEIIRESEEKQYGYELAIKNHIGGIFLWLLRYWHANGEEPLLEDFENQQLKQQLSPALTYMITN
;
A
#
# COMPACT_ATOMS: atom_id res chain seq x y z
N PHE A 1 19.39 -18.62 -5.55
CA PHE A 1 19.69 -18.07 -4.21
C PHE A 1 18.41 -17.36 -3.76
N SER A 2 17.62 -18.02 -2.89
CA SER A 2 16.56 -17.37 -2.12
C SER A 2 17.24 -16.43 -1.15
N MET A 3 17.14 -15.13 -1.33
CA MET A 3 17.50 -14.18 -0.28
C MET A 3 16.36 -14.22 0.73
N ASP A 4 16.64 -14.69 1.95
CA ASP A 4 15.70 -14.60 3.06
C ASP A 4 15.69 -13.14 3.56
N TYR A 5 14.68 -12.37 3.11
CA TYR A 5 14.44 -11.04 3.64
C TYR A 5 13.72 -11.13 4.98
N PRO A 6 14.02 -10.25 5.96
CA PRO A 6 13.34 -10.25 7.23
C PRO A 6 11.88 -9.85 7.07
N GLU A 7 11.02 -10.55 7.81
CA GLU A 7 9.61 -10.18 7.95
C GLU A 7 9.45 -9.15 9.08
N GLU A 8 8.87 -8.00 8.77
CA GLU A 8 8.42 -7.07 9.79
C GLU A 8 7.08 -7.58 10.37
N ARG A 9 7.09 -7.91 11.65
CA ARG A 9 5.95 -8.50 12.32
C ARG A 9 4.79 -7.50 12.48
N LYS A 10 3.56 -8.03 12.48
CA LYS A 10 2.36 -7.24 12.79
C LYS A 10 2.52 -6.58 14.17
N GLN A 11 2.08 -5.34 14.27
CA GLN A 11 2.02 -4.63 15.56
C GLN A 11 0.73 -4.98 16.29
N TYR A 12 0.81 -5.07 17.61
CA TYR A 12 -0.32 -5.41 18.48
C TYR A 12 -0.44 -4.35 19.58
N ILE A 13 -1.67 -3.97 19.89
CA ILE A 13 -2.05 -3.16 21.05
C ILE A 13 -3.06 -3.97 21.84
N ASP A 14 -2.76 -4.22 23.12
CA ASP A 14 -3.59 -5.03 24.02
C ASP A 14 -3.96 -6.43 23.46
N GLY A 15 -3.01 -7.04 22.71
CA GLY A 15 -3.20 -8.36 22.11
C GLY A 15 -4.00 -8.36 20.80
N ILE A 16 -4.45 -7.21 20.33
CA ILE A 16 -5.20 -7.05 19.07
C ILE A 16 -4.27 -6.51 18.00
N ALA A 17 -4.26 -7.12 16.81
CA ALA A 17 -3.47 -6.65 15.68
C ALA A 17 -3.94 -5.26 15.23
N CYS A 18 -2.98 -4.32 15.10
CA CYS A 18 -3.27 -2.99 14.56
C CYS A 18 -3.74 -3.13 13.12
N GLN A 19 -4.97 -2.69 12.85
CA GLN A 19 -5.57 -2.76 11.52
C GLN A 19 -4.90 -1.79 10.55
N TYR A 20 -4.40 -0.66 11.05
CA TYR A 20 -3.67 0.35 10.28
C TYR A 20 -2.62 1.05 11.16
N LEU A 21 -1.63 1.63 10.50
CA LEU A 21 -0.55 2.44 11.08
C LEU A 21 -0.31 3.64 10.16
N CYS A 22 -0.30 4.84 10.73
CA CYS A 22 -0.14 6.08 9.96
C CYS A 22 0.89 6.98 10.65
N HIS A 23 1.86 7.49 9.90
CA HIS A 23 2.85 8.44 10.40
C HIS A 23 3.53 9.19 9.25
N ILE A 24 4.31 10.20 9.60
CA ILE A 24 5.23 10.85 8.66
C ILE A 24 6.64 10.35 8.96
N GLU A 25 7.26 9.73 7.94
CA GLU A 25 8.66 9.35 7.99
C GLU A 25 9.55 10.50 7.51
N LYS A 26 10.70 10.68 8.20
CA LYS A 26 11.66 11.75 7.90
C LYS A 26 13.06 11.18 7.73
N ALA A 27 13.68 11.51 6.61
CA ALA A 27 15.10 11.29 6.39
C ALA A 27 15.85 12.62 6.48
N GLU A 28 16.79 12.73 7.40
CA GLU A 28 17.56 13.97 7.61
C GLU A 28 18.70 14.14 6.61
N LYS A 29 19.16 13.05 6.01
CA LYS A 29 20.31 12.99 5.09
C LYS A 29 20.14 11.86 4.07
N PRO A 30 20.93 11.87 3.00
CA PRO A 30 20.96 10.74 2.05
C PRO A 30 21.40 9.44 2.73
N GLY A 31 20.86 8.34 2.24
CA GLY A 31 21.21 7.00 2.70
C GLY A 31 20.00 6.11 2.89
N ASN A 32 20.23 4.94 3.47
CA ASN A 32 19.19 3.97 3.73
C ASN A 32 18.23 4.47 4.80
N VAL A 33 16.93 4.53 4.48
CA VAL A 33 15.86 4.84 5.42
C VAL A 33 15.33 3.55 6.03
N PHE A 34 14.97 2.58 5.15
CA PHE A 34 14.57 1.24 5.56
C PHE A 34 15.31 0.20 4.72
N SER A 35 15.94 -0.76 5.40
CA SER A 35 16.58 -1.91 4.76
C SER A 35 15.53 -2.85 4.17
N ALA A 36 15.94 -3.67 3.20
CA ALA A 36 15.05 -4.60 2.50
C ALA A 36 14.34 -5.54 3.48
N HIS A 37 13.02 -5.52 3.45
CA HIS A 37 12.12 -6.33 4.27
C HIS A 37 10.78 -6.51 3.57
N PHE A 38 9.89 -7.29 4.18
CA PHE A 38 8.49 -7.41 3.78
C PHE A 38 7.57 -7.48 4.99
N HIS A 39 6.30 -7.20 4.80
CA HIS A 39 5.25 -7.32 5.82
C HIS A 39 3.89 -7.67 5.19
N TYR A 40 2.91 -8.05 6.02
CA TYR A 40 1.56 -8.37 5.55
C TYR A 40 0.67 -7.16 5.29
N TYR A 41 1.08 -5.97 5.72
CA TYR A 41 0.36 -4.75 5.41
C TYR A 41 0.46 -4.40 3.93
N ILE A 42 -0.59 -3.85 3.37
CA ILE A 42 -0.52 -3.01 2.18
C ILE A 42 0.01 -1.66 2.66
N GLU A 43 0.97 -1.07 1.95
CA GLU A 43 1.57 0.20 2.34
C GLU A 43 1.44 1.22 1.22
N MET A 44 1.04 2.42 1.59
CA MET A 44 0.94 3.58 0.71
C MET A 44 1.88 4.66 1.21
N LEU A 45 2.66 5.22 0.29
CA LEU A 45 3.56 6.34 0.55
C LEU A 45 3.11 7.56 -0.26
N TYR A 46 3.21 8.74 0.33
CA TYR A 46 3.03 9.99 -0.37
C TYR A 46 4.14 10.96 0.00
N ALA A 47 5.00 11.30 -0.96
CA ALA A 47 6.16 12.15 -0.70
C ALA A 47 5.74 13.61 -0.47
N LEU A 48 6.11 14.15 0.69
CA LEU A 48 5.88 15.55 1.05
C LEU A 48 7.03 16.45 0.60
N SER A 49 8.27 15.95 0.70
CA SER A 49 9.47 16.67 0.31
C SER A 49 10.61 15.70 0.01
N GLY A 50 11.60 16.14 -0.76
CA GLY A 50 12.79 15.37 -1.05
C GLY A 50 12.64 14.45 -2.25
N HIS A 51 13.63 13.56 -2.42
CA HIS A 51 13.73 12.60 -3.52
C HIS A 51 14.23 11.29 -2.95
N PHE A 52 13.59 10.20 -3.29
CA PHE A 52 13.80 8.87 -2.76
C PHE A 52 13.93 7.84 -3.87
N ARG A 53 14.55 6.73 -3.53
CA ARG A 53 14.57 5.53 -4.35
C ARG A 53 13.94 4.39 -3.55
N ILE A 54 13.04 3.66 -4.19
CA ILE A 54 12.42 2.46 -3.63
C ILE A 54 12.79 1.24 -4.48
N TYR A 55 13.17 0.17 -3.82
CA TYR A 55 13.29 -1.17 -4.39
C TYR A 55 11.98 -1.92 -4.15
N LEU A 56 11.39 -2.47 -5.21
CA LEU A 56 10.18 -3.28 -5.17
C LEU A 56 10.44 -4.58 -5.94
N ASN A 57 10.49 -5.71 -5.24
CA ASN A 57 10.67 -7.06 -5.83
C ASN A 57 11.69 -7.15 -6.98
N GLY A 58 12.85 -6.57 -6.84
CA GLY A 58 13.94 -6.65 -7.83
C GLY A 58 14.09 -5.42 -8.72
N ILE A 59 13.17 -4.46 -8.68
CA ILE A 59 13.18 -3.27 -9.53
C ILE A 59 13.32 -2.02 -8.67
N TYR A 60 14.22 -1.13 -9.07
CA TYR A 60 14.36 0.20 -8.48
C TYR A 60 13.47 1.21 -9.19
N HIS A 61 12.76 1.99 -8.39
CA HIS A 61 11.98 3.14 -8.83
C HIS A 61 12.44 4.37 -8.07
N GLU A 62 12.22 5.55 -8.62
CA GLU A 62 12.42 6.81 -7.92
C GLU A 62 11.08 7.52 -7.72
N PHE A 63 10.94 8.22 -6.59
CA PHE A 63 9.78 9.04 -6.31
C PHE A 63 10.20 10.31 -5.57
N ALA A 64 9.49 11.39 -5.79
CA ALA A 64 9.80 12.72 -5.27
C ALA A 64 8.54 13.41 -4.74
N ALA A 65 8.70 14.59 -4.19
CA ALA A 65 7.60 15.38 -3.63
C ALA A 65 6.37 15.42 -4.55
N GLY A 66 5.22 15.02 -4.01
CA GLY A 66 3.94 14.92 -4.72
C GLY A 66 3.68 13.56 -5.37
N ASP A 67 4.64 12.65 -5.42
CA ASP A 67 4.45 11.31 -5.97
C ASP A 67 3.83 10.37 -4.92
N PHE A 68 3.08 9.39 -5.42
CA PHE A 68 2.45 8.34 -4.63
C PHE A 68 3.08 6.98 -4.97
N VAL A 69 3.27 6.15 -3.96
CA VAL A 69 3.79 4.78 -4.11
C VAL A 69 2.87 3.79 -3.42
N LEU A 70 2.61 2.67 -4.08
CA LEU A 70 1.92 1.52 -3.50
C LEU A 70 2.90 0.37 -3.32
N ILE A 71 2.89 -0.25 -2.15
CA ILE A 71 3.61 -1.48 -1.82
C ILE A 71 2.57 -2.53 -1.45
N ASN A 72 2.58 -3.65 -2.16
CA ASN A 72 1.62 -4.71 -1.92
C ASN A 72 1.95 -5.48 -0.63
N SER A 73 0.94 -6.16 -0.10
CA SER A 73 1.15 -7.12 0.99
C SER A 73 2.22 -8.15 0.58
N ARG A 74 3.20 -8.39 1.46
CA ARG A 74 4.33 -9.32 1.30
C ARG A 74 5.34 -8.94 0.20
N GLU A 75 5.22 -7.76 -0.39
CA GLU A 75 6.20 -7.28 -1.35
C GLU A 75 7.50 -6.85 -0.66
N VAL A 76 8.62 -7.41 -1.13
CA VAL A 76 9.94 -7.01 -0.62
C VAL A 76 10.26 -5.60 -1.09
N HIS A 77 10.57 -4.73 -0.15
CA HIS A 77 10.90 -3.34 -0.44
C HIS A 77 12.01 -2.78 0.45
N GLN A 78 12.68 -1.75 -0.06
CA GLN A 78 13.72 -0.96 0.61
C GLN A 78 13.57 0.48 0.19
N ILE A 79 13.84 1.43 1.07
CA ILE A 79 13.77 2.86 0.76
C ILE A 79 15.10 3.52 1.11
N ASP A 80 15.61 4.29 0.15
CA ASP A 80 16.79 5.14 0.28
C ASP A 80 16.42 6.60 0.02
N ALA A 81 16.92 7.52 0.85
CA ALA A 81 16.84 8.95 0.58
C ALA A 81 17.99 9.37 -0.32
N LEU A 82 17.69 10.15 -1.38
CA LEU A 82 18.66 10.62 -2.36
C LEU A 82 19.02 12.11 -2.19
N SER A 83 18.09 12.92 -1.68
CA SER A 83 18.28 14.35 -1.50
C SER A 83 19.32 14.67 -0.41
N SER A 84 20.24 15.57 -0.69
CA SER A 84 21.25 16.05 0.28
C SER A 84 20.62 16.70 1.52
N ALA A 85 19.45 17.33 1.37
CA ALA A 85 18.68 17.92 2.45
C ALA A 85 17.70 16.94 3.13
N GLY A 86 17.77 15.64 2.75
CA GLY A 86 16.79 14.67 3.22
C GLY A 86 15.42 14.85 2.57
N GLY A 87 14.37 14.48 3.30
CA GLY A 87 12.99 14.57 2.83
C GLY A 87 12.03 13.93 3.80
N SER A 88 10.75 13.95 3.45
CA SER A 88 9.70 13.33 4.24
C SER A 88 8.58 12.78 3.37
N TYR A 89 7.93 11.74 3.86
CA TYR A 89 6.76 11.16 3.20
C TYR A 89 5.78 10.61 4.24
N ILE A 90 4.51 10.63 3.87
CA ILE A 90 3.44 9.98 4.64
C ILE A 90 3.54 8.48 4.40
N VAL A 91 3.40 7.71 5.48
CA VAL A 91 3.27 6.24 5.48
C VAL A 91 1.89 5.89 5.99
N VAL A 92 1.15 5.10 5.22
CA VAL A 92 -0.12 4.50 5.63
C VAL A 92 -0.03 3.00 5.36
N ARG A 93 0.04 2.22 6.43
CA ARG A 93 0.02 0.75 6.38
C ARG A 93 -1.31 0.25 6.89
N PHE A 94 -1.91 -0.72 6.23
CA PHE A 94 -3.15 -1.33 6.69
C PHE A 94 -3.23 -2.80 6.29
N LEU A 95 -3.88 -3.59 7.13
CA LEU A 95 -4.14 -4.99 6.80
C LEU A 95 -5.19 -5.07 5.69
N PRO A 96 -5.05 -6.01 4.72
CA PRO A 96 -6.04 -6.21 3.68
C PRO A 96 -7.46 -6.35 4.22
N GLU A 97 -7.61 -6.97 5.39
CA GLU A 97 -8.87 -7.18 6.09
C GLU A 97 -9.60 -5.88 6.45
N LEU A 98 -8.89 -4.75 6.58
CA LEU A 98 -9.51 -3.45 6.82
C LEU A 98 -10.49 -3.06 5.70
N ILE A 99 -10.14 -3.37 4.47
CA ILE A 99 -10.99 -3.10 3.28
C ILE A 99 -11.99 -4.23 3.07
N TYR A 100 -11.63 -5.46 3.44
CA TYR A 100 -12.34 -6.67 3.11
C TYR A 100 -13.38 -7.11 4.15
N ASP A 101 -13.37 -6.55 5.35
CA ASP A 101 -14.17 -6.98 6.53
C ASP A 101 -15.69 -6.75 6.39
N GLY A 102 -16.23 -6.68 5.25
CA GLY A 102 -17.68 -6.58 5.01
C GLY A 102 -18.13 -7.27 3.73
N MET A 103 -17.20 -7.89 3.04
CA MET A 103 -17.40 -8.39 1.68
C MET A 103 -17.69 -9.91 1.64
N THR A 104 -18.45 -10.43 2.57
CA THR A 104 -18.60 -11.88 2.79
C THR A 104 -19.39 -12.63 1.71
N GLN A 105 -19.85 -12.02 0.63
CA GLN A 105 -20.82 -12.66 -0.26
C GLN A 105 -20.54 -12.70 -1.75
N SER A 106 -19.42 -12.23 -2.31
CA SER A 106 -19.26 -12.38 -3.76
C SER A 106 -17.82 -12.50 -4.26
N HIS A 107 -17.62 -13.43 -5.20
CA HIS A 107 -16.41 -13.53 -6.01
C HIS A 107 -16.06 -12.21 -6.75
N PHE A 108 -17.01 -11.28 -6.88
CA PHE A 108 -16.80 -9.99 -7.53
C PHE A 108 -15.86 -9.07 -6.77
N GLU A 109 -15.83 -9.18 -5.45
CA GLU A 109 -15.09 -8.26 -4.59
C GLU A 109 -13.62 -8.64 -4.46
N LEU A 110 -13.33 -9.93 -4.49
CA LEU A 110 -11.96 -10.43 -4.44
C LEU A 110 -11.12 -9.90 -5.63
N LYS A 111 -11.69 -9.77 -6.81
CA LYS A 111 -11.01 -9.19 -7.97
C LYS A 111 -10.48 -7.78 -7.73
N TYR A 112 -11.13 -6.99 -6.88
CA TYR A 112 -10.70 -5.63 -6.55
C TYR A 112 -9.55 -5.61 -5.54
N LEU A 113 -9.41 -6.65 -4.72
CA LEU A 113 -8.31 -6.74 -3.75
C LEU A 113 -7.02 -7.30 -4.37
N LEU A 114 -7.14 -8.15 -5.40
CA LEU A 114 -6.00 -8.82 -6.01
C LEU A 114 -4.84 -7.91 -6.40
N PRO A 115 -5.06 -6.75 -7.07
CA PRO A 115 -3.98 -5.87 -7.46
C PRO A 115 -3.06 -5.46 -6.31
N PHE A 116 -3.56 -5.55 -5.07
CA PHE A 116 -2.89 -5.08 -3.85
C PHE A 116 -2.23 -6.18 -3.02
N ILE A 117 -2.52 -7.44 -3.34
CA ILE A 117 -2.03 -8.60 -2.57
C ILE A 117 -1.19 -9.58 -3.41
N THR A 118 -1.16 -9.41 -4.74
CA THR A 118 -0.31 -10.21 -5.63
C THR A 118 1.13 -9.69 -5.62
N GLU A 119 2.10 -10.59 -5.42
CA GLU A 119 3.52 -10.24 -5.33
C GLU A 119 4.09 -9.69 -6.64
N ASN A 120 3.66 -10.22 -7.79
CA ASN A 120 4.15 -9.83 -9.13
C ASN A 120 3.08 -9.06 -9.92
N SER A 121 2.49 -8.07 -9.29
CA SER A 121 1.49 -7.22 -9.91
C SER A 121 2.09 -6.43 -11.09
N ILE A 122 1.40 -6.46 -12.23
CA ILE A 122 1.73 -5.67 -13.44
C ILE A 122 1.34 -4.20 -13.32
N TYR A 123 0.63 -3.83 -12.26
CA TYR A 123 0.08 -2.50 -12.06
C TYR A 123 1.16 -1.47 -11.76
N GLU A 124 1.00 -0.27 -12.33
CA GLU A 124 1.87 0.87 -12.02
C GLU A 124 1.76 1.23 -10.53
N LYS A 125 2.87 1.12 -9.80
CA LYS A 125 2.95 1.32 -8.36
C LYS A 125 3.47 2.67 -7.93
N VAL A 126 4.25 3.33 -8.79
CA VAL A 126 4.75 4.68 -8.55
C VAL A 126 4.01 5.62 -9.47
N ILE A 127 3.08 6.40 -8.92
CA ILE A 127 2.24 7.32 -9.67
C ILE A 127 2.76 8.74 -9.45
N SER A 128 3.25 9.34 -10.51
CA SER A 128 3.87 10.66 -10.44
C SER A 128 2.88 11.78 -10.11
N SER A 129 3.37 12.82 -9.49
CA SER A 129 2.62 14.05 -9.20
C SER A 129 1.99 14.66 -10.45
N SER A 130 2.65 14.54 -11.60
CA SER A 130 2.10 14.99 -12.89
C SER A 130 0.83 14.23 -13.29
N ILE A 131 0.81 12.90 -13.09
CA ILE A 131 -0.37 12.06 -13.35
C ILE A 131 -1.48 12.39 -12.35
N LEU A 132 -1.15 12.47 -11.05
CA LEU A 132 -2.12 12.81 -10.01
C LEU A 132 -2.80 14.17 -10.30
N ASN A 133 -2.03 15.17 -10.68
CA ASN A 133 -2.53 16.50 -11.05
C ASN A 133 -3.38 16.47 -12.33
N ALA A 134 -2.89 15.85 -13.39
CA ALA A 134 -3.60 15.76 -14.66
C ALA A 134 -4.95 15.00 -14.54
N LYS A 135 -5.04 14.03 -13.64
CA LYS A 135 -6.26 13.26 -13.35
C LYS A 135 -7.10 13.86 -12.23
N HIS A 136 -6.74 15.03 -11.71
CA HIS A 136 -7.43 15.65 -10.55
C HIS A 136 -7.64 14.66 -9.40
N SER A 137 -6.58 13.92 -9.07
CA SER A 137 -6.62 12.84 -8.08
C SER A 137 -6.93 13.37 -6.68
N ALA A 138 -7.80 12.66 -5.96
CA ALA A 138 -8.07 12.92 -4.55
C ALA A 138 -6.96 12.37 -3.62
N ILE A 139 -6.03 11.54 -4.13
CA ILE A 139 -5.01 10.86 -3.31
C ILE A 139 -4.21 11.82 -2.44
N PRO A 140 -3.64 12.95 -2.95
CA PRO A 140 -2.87 13.86 -2.11
C PRO A 140 -3.67 14.41 -0.91
N GLY A 141 -4.93 14.78 -1.16
CA GLY A 141 -5.84 15.24 -0.10
C GLY A 141 -6.15 14.14 0.91
N LEU A 142 -6.52 12.96 0.42
CA LEU A 142 -6.87 11.82 1.28
C LEU A 142 -5.71 11.36 2.15
N MET A 143 -4.47 11.32 1.63
CA MET A 143 -3.27 10.98 2.42
C MET A 143 -3.04 11.98 3.55
N ASN A 144 -3.21 13.28 3.30
CA ASN A 144 -3.10 14.30 4.34
C ASN A 144 -4.23 14.20 5.38
N GLU A 145 -5.48 13.94 4.94
CA GLU A 145 -6.61 13.73 5.85
C GLU A 145 -6.38 12.52 6.77
N ILE A 146 -5.83 11.40 6.26
CA ILE A 146 -5.50 10.23 7.09
C ILE A 146 -4.54 10.61 8.22
N ILE A 147 -3.49 11.38 7.94
CA ILE A 147 -2.56 11.85 8.98
C ILE A 147 -3.27 12.75 9.97
N ARG A 148 -4.04 13.72 9.49
CA ARG A 148 -4.80 14.62 10.37
C ARG A 148 -5.73 13.86 11.31
N GLU A 149 -6.52 12.92 10.80
CA GLU A 149 -7.43 12.10 11.59
C GLU A 149 -6.67 11.25 12.63
N SER A 150 -5.52 10.69 12.25
CA SER A 150 -4.68 9.89 13.14
C SER A 150 -4.05 10.69 14.28
N GLU A 151 -3.82 12.00 14.08
CA GLU A 151 -3.25 12.91 15.07
C GLU A 151 -4.33 13.51 15.97
N GLU A 152 -5.43 14.02 15.39
CA GLU A 152 -6.50 14.70 16.11
C GLU A 152 -7.38 13.74 16.91
N LYS A 153 -7.59 12.52 16.40
CA LYS A 153 -8.39 11.44 17.01
C LYS A 153 -9.78 11.90 17.48
N GLN A 154 -10.44 12.70 16.64
CA GLN A 154 -11.83 13.10 16.90
C GLN A 154 -12.75 11.89 16.89
N TYR A 155 -13.94 12.02 17.47
CA TYR A 155 -14.91 10.92 17.48
C TYR A 155 -15.20 10.40 16.08
N GLY A 156 -14.95 9.09 15.85
CA GLY A 156 -15.10 8.43 14.55
C GLY A 156 -13.89 8.48 13.62
N TYR A 157 -12.73 8.91 14.12
CA TYR A 157 -11.51 9.03 13.31
C TYR A 157 -11.08 7.71 12.64
N GLU A 158 -11.27 6.55 13.30
CA GLU A 158 -10.98 5.24 12.70
C GLU A 158 -11.86 4.98 11.46
N LEU A 159 -13.14 5.36 11.53
CA LEU A 159 -14.05 5.25 10.41
C LEU A 159 -13.66 6.20 9.27
N ALA A 160 -13.25 7.43 9.60
CA ALA A 160 -12.74 8.39 8.63
C ALA A 160 -11.50 7.86 7.91
N ILE A 161 -10.51 7.35 8.65
CA ILE A 161 -9.28 6.74 8.08
C ILE A 161 -9.64 5.59 7.14
N LYS A 162 -10.52 4.66 7.56
CA LYS A 162 -10.98 3.56 6.72
C LYS A 162 -11.61 4.05 5.41
N ASN A 163 -12.47 5.07 5.49
CA ASN A 163 -13.13 5.64 4.32
C ASN A 163 -12.12 6.33 3.38
N HIS A 164 -11.13 7.03 3.90
CA HIS A 164 -10.08 7.68 3.11
C HIS A 164 -9.20 6.64 2.39
N ILE A 165 -8.81 5.56 3.08
CA ILE A 165 -8.10 4.42 2.47
C ILE A 165 -8.95 3.82 1.34
N GLY A 166 -10.24 3.58 1.57
CA GLY A 166 -11.18 3.08 0.57
C GLY A 166 -11.29 4.01 -0.65
N GLY A 167 -11.27 5.32 -0.43
CA GLY A 167 -11.26 6.32 -1.50
C GLY A 167 -10.02 6.25 -2.38
N ILE A 168 -8.84 6.09 -1.78
CA ILE A 168 -7.56 5.89 -2.51
C ILE A 168 -7.63 4.59 -3.31
N PHE A 169 -8.08 3.52 -2.70
CA PHE A 169 -8.26 2.22 -3.35
C PHE A 169 -9.13 2.32 -4.61
N LEU A 170 -10.30 2.95 -4.46
CA LEU A 170 -11.21 3.13 -5.58
C LEU A 170 -10.60 3.96 -6.71
N TRP A 171 -9.82 5.00 -6.37
CA TRP A 171 -9.14 5.80 -7.37
C TRP A 171 -8.11 4.97 -8.13
N LEU A 172 -7.28 4.18 -7.45
CA LEU A 172 -6.27 3.29 -8.06
C LEU A 172 -6.92 2.27 -9.00
N LEU A 173 -7.95 1.58 -8.57
CA LEU A 173 -8.68 0.61 -9.39
C LEU A 173 -9.23 1.24 -10.68
N ARG A 174 -9.80 2.43 -10.58
CA ARG A 174 -10.32 3.15 -11.75
C ARG A 174 -9.21 3.65 -12.67
N TYR A 175 -8.10 4.09 -12.10
CA TYR A 175 -6.93 4.51 -12.85
C TYR A 175 -6.34 3.36 -13.67
N TRP A 176 -6.10 2.22 -13.06
CA TRP A 176 -5.59 1.03 -13.75
C TRP A 176 -6.57 0.50 -14.82
N HIS A 177 -7.83 0.38 -14.48
CA HIS A 177 -8.86 -0.03 -15.45
C HIS A 177 -8.90 0.90 -16.67
N ALA A 178 -8.82 2.21 -16.48
CA ALA A 178 -8.80 3.18 -17.57
C ALA A 178 -7.54 3.08 -18.45
N ASN A 179 -6.44 2.53 -17.91
CA ASN A 179 -5.20 2.27 -18.64
C ASN A 179 -5.14 0.88 -19.28
N GLY A 180 -6.23 0.09 -19.20
CA GLY A 180 -6.30 -1.28 -19.72
C GLY A 180 -5.59 -2.32 -18.86
N GLU A 181 -5.25 -1.98 -17.63
CA GLU A 181 -4.67 -2.89 -16.65
C GLU A 181 -5.79 -3.62 -15.91
N GLU A 182 -6.34 -4.66 -16.51
CA GLU A 182 -7.37 -5.50 -15.87
C GLU A 182 -6.74 -6.76 -15.26
N PRO A 183 -7.18 -7.17 -14.04
CA PRO A 183 -6.81 -8.47 -13.51
C PRO A 183 -7.35 -9.54 -14.43
N LEU A 184 -6.49 -10.40 -14.95
CA LEU A 184 -6.93 -11.58 -15.70
C LEU A 184 -7.63 -12.51 -14.70
N LEU A 185 -8.96 -12.58 -14.77
CA LEU A 185 -9.77 -13.48 -13.94
C LEU A 185 -9.41 -14.95 -14.17
N GLU A 186 -8.83 -15.29 -15.32
CA GLU A 186 -8.31 -16.62 -15.64
C GLU A 186 -7.15 -17.04 -14.72
N ASP A 187 -6.39 -16.08 -14.16
CA ASP A 187 -5.35 -16.38 -13.16
C ASP A 187 -5.91 -16.85 -11.82
N PHE A 188 -7.19 -16.61 -11.54
CA PHE A 188 -7.87 -17.08 -10.33
C PHE A 188 -8.15 -18.58 -10.30
N GLU A 189 -8.34 -19.19 -11.43
CA GLU A 189 -8.57 -20.64 -11.52
C GLU A 189 -7.28 -21.43 -11.35
N ASN A 190 -6.12 -20.78 -11.51
CA ASN A 190 -4.83 -21.40 -11.27
C ASN A 190 -4.60 -21.69 -9.78
N GLN A 191 -4.40 -22.97 -9.46
CA GLN A 191 -4.12 -23.46 -8.10
C GLN A 191 -2.92 -22.76 -7.43
N GLN A 192 -1.99 -22.17 -8.19
CA GLN A 192 -0.85 -21.43 -7.68
C GLN A 192 -1.24 -20.12 -7.01
N LEU A 193 -2.23 -19.41 -7.56
CA LEU A 193 -2.73 -18.18 -6.91
C LEU A 193 -3.43 -18.47 -5.58
N LYS A 194 -4.17 -19.58 -5.49
CA LYS A 194 -4.79 -20.04 -4.23
C LYS A 194 -3.76 -20.34 -3.14
N GLN A 195 -2.55 -20.77 -3.53
CA GLN A 195 -1.44 -21.00 -2.58
C GLN A 195 -0.69 -19.72 -2.18
N GLN A 196 -0.71 -18.69 -3.04
CA GLN A 196 -0.09 -17.39 -2.76
C GLN A 196 -0.99 -16.45 -1.94
N LEU A 197 -2.30 -16.70 -1.97
CA LEU A 197 -3.23 -15.98 -1.10
C LEU A 197 -2.84 -16.25 0.36
N SER A 198 -2.73 -15.19 1.15
CA SER A 198 -2.36 -15.33 2.56
C SER A 198 -3.25 -16.35 3.26
N PRO A 199 -2.76 -17.05 4.30
CA PRO A 199 -3.60 -17.96 5.10
C PRO A 199 -4.90 -17.31 5.58
N ALA A 200 -4.91 -15.99 5.83
CA ALA A 200 -6.10 -15.23 6.17
C ALA A 200 -7.12 -15.18 5.04
N LEU A 201 -6.68 -14.96 3.80
CA LEU A 201 -7.55 -15.00 2.62
C LEU A 201 -8.06 -16.41 2.34
N THR A 202 -7.22 -17.42 2.52
CA THR A 202 -7.63 -18.83 2.41
C THR A 202 -8.69 -19.16 3.45
N TYR A 203 -8.52 -18.70 4.69
CA TYR A 203 -9.52 -18.87 5.76
C TYR A 203 -10.86 -18.18 5.44
N MET A 204 -10.83 -16.97 4.90
CA MET A 204 -12.03 -16.21 4.50
C MET A 204 -12.77 -16.81 3.30
N ILE A 205 -12.06 -17.52 2.41
CA ILE A 205 -12.67 -18.18 1.23
C ILE A 205 -13.26 -19.55 1.60
N THR A 206 -12.76 -20.20 2.65
CA THR A 206 -13.13 -21.58 3.03
C THR A 206 -14.15 -21.66 4.15
N ASN A 207 -14.48 -20.58 4.83
CA ASN A 207 -15.50 -20.47 5.89
C ASN A 207 -16.49 -19.34 5.60
#